data_de5c37abe7fe992a4f66d47aed488e24
#
_entry.id   de5c37abe7fe992a4f66d47aed488e24
#
_cell.length_a   1.000
_cell.length_b   1.000
_cell.length_c   1.000
_cell.angle_alpha   90.00
_cell.angle_beta   90.00
_cell.angle_gamma   90.00
#
_symmetry.space_group_name_H-M   'P 1'
#
loop_
_entity.id
_entity.type
_entity.pdbx_description
1 polymer ?
#
loop_
_entity_poly.entity_id
_entity_poly.type
_entity_poly.pdbx_seq_one_letter_code
_entity_poly.pdbx_strand_id
1 'polypeptide(L)'
;QRVVEMASARGHLIVAAVGNDGPSAPPLYPAAYPGVVAVTAVDRTDKVLIEAGRGRFIAFAAPGADIEAASLPSGYSPVRGTSFAAPIVASRLTLLLERADPIAAGRAVNELATAAVDLGRPGRDPVYGNGCVGCAIGNAAAGAARTH
;
A
#
# COMPACT_ATOMS: atom_id res chain seq x y z
N GLN A 1 -3.82 -13.11 15.19
CA GLN A 1 -2.94 -13.80 14.23
C GLN A 1 -3.64 -15.01 13.61
N ARG A 2 -4.06 -16.03 14.39
CA ARG A 2 -4.65 -17.27 13.89
C ARG A 2 -5.83 -17.08 12.91
N VAL A 3 -6.72 -16.11 13.17
CA VAL A 3 -7.87 -15.83 12.28
C VAL A 3 -7.37 -15.26 10.93
N VAL A 4 -6.37 -14.40 10.95
CA VAL A 4 -5.75 -13.83 9.73
C VAL A 4 -5.12 -14.96 8.89
N GLU A 5 -4.34 -15.83 9.51
CA GLU A 5 -3.72 -16.99 8.86
C GLU A 5 -4.76 -17.92 8.23
N MET A 6 -5.85 -18.20 8.96
CA MET A 6 -6.95 -19.05 8.46
C MET A 6 -7.67 -18.41 7.26
N ALA A 7 -7.90 -17.10 7.28
CA ALA A 7 -8.54 -16.40 6.17
C ALA A 7 -7.61 -16.38 4.94
N SER A 8 -6.34 -16.05 5.13
CA SER A 8 -5.34 -16.06 4.05
C SER A 8 -5.17 -17.44 3.44
N ALA A 9 -5.16 -18.51 4.26
CA ALA A 9 -5.07 -19.88 3.77
C ALA A 9 -6.29 -20.32 2.93
N ARG A 10 -7.45 -19.64 3.10
CA ARG A 10 -8.65 -19.83 2.28
C ARG A 10 -8.68 -18.92 1.05
N GLY A 11 -7.65 -18.14 0.80
CA GLY A 11 -7.55 -17.24 -0.35
C GLY A 11 -8.21 -15.88 -0.18
N HIS A 12 -8.60 -15.51 1.05
CA HIS A 12 -9.01 -14.14 1.32
C HIS A 12 -7.78 -13.23 1.37
N LEU A 13 -7.80 -12.14 0.61
CA LEU A 13 -6.79 -11.08 0.69
C LEU A 13 -7.17 -10.10 1.81
N ILE A 14 -6.30 -9.98 2.79
CA ILE A 14 -6.42 -9.00 3.87
C ILE A 14 -5.46 -7.85 3.56
N VAL A 15 -6.00 -6.66 3.37
CA VAL A 15 -5.22 -5.44 3.11
C VAL A 15 -5.21 -4.60 4.38
N ALA A 16 -4.03 -4.17 4.81
CA ALA A 16 -3.89 -3.40 6.04
C ALA A 16 -2.86 -2.27 5.91
N ALA A 17 -3.19 -1.12 6.49
CA ALA A 17 -2.30 0.02 6.61
C ALA A 17 -1.12 -0.28 7.57
N VAL A 18 0.08 0.18 7.23
CA VAL A 18 1.29 -0.07 8.03
C VAL A 18 1.38 0.80 9.30
N GLY A 19 0.50 1.80 9.44
CA GLY A 19 0.46 2.73 10.58
C GLY A 19 1.20 4.03 10.32
N ASN A 20 1.01 4.98 11.27
CA ASN A 20 1.49 6.36 11.15
C ASN A 20 2.28 6.81 12.40
N ASP A 21 2.95 5.88 13.08
CA ASP A 21 3.70 6.13 14.32
C ASP A 21 5.20 6.40 14.06
N GLY A 22 5.55 6.58 12.78
CA GLY A 22 6.90 6.89 12.34
C GLY A 22 7.70 5.70 11.81
N PRO A 23 8.81 5.98 11.11
CA PRO A 23 9.62 4.97 10.42
C PRO A 23 10.37 4.03 11.38
N SER A 24 10.56 4.43 12.63
CA SER A 24 11.24 3.64 13.67
C SER A 24 10.26 2.92 14.60
N ALA A 25 8.96 3.09 14.42
CA ALA A 25 7.95 2.41 15.22
C ALA A 25 8.00 0.89 14.98
N PRO A 26 7.66 0.10 16.01
CA PRO A 26 7.50 -1.35 15.82
C PRO A 26 6.46 -1.66 14.75
N PRO A 27 6.61 -2.78 14.02
CA PRO A 27 5.61 -3.20 13.04
C PRO A 27 4.22 -3.35 13.67
N LEU A 28 3.20 -2.71 13.08
CA LEU A 28 1.83 -2.80 13.55
C LEU A 28 1.09 -3.99 12.94
N TYR A 29 0.17 -4.54 13.72
CA TYR A 29 -0.68 -5.63 13.30
C TYR A 29 -2.10 -5.13 12.99
N PRO A 30 -2.79 -5.71 11.98
CA PRO A 30 -2.45 -6.95 11.27
C PRO A 30 -1.46 -6.80 10.10
N ALA A 31 -1.01 -5.59 9.73
CA ALA A 31 -0.18 -5.36 8.55
C ALA A 31 1.10 -6.23 8.53
N ALA A 32 1.73 -6.43 9.69
CA ALA A 32 2.96 -7.21 9.80
C ALA A 32 2.75 -8.74 9.90
N TYR A 33 1.51 -9.24 9.84
CA TYR A 33 1.29 -10.70 9.79
C TYR A 33 1.62 -11.26 8.41
N PRO A 34 2.19 -12.48 8.34
CA PRO A 34 2.35 -13.20 7.08
C PRO A 34 1.01 -13.33 6.34
N GLY A 35 1.04 -13.13 5.03
CA GLY A 35 -0.16 -13.24 4.19
C GLY A 35 -1.05 -12.00 4.15
N VAL A 36 -0.72 -10.94 4.90
CA VAL A 36 -1.39 -9.64 4.83
C VAL A 36 -0.72 -8.78 3.76
N VAL A 37 -1.52 -8.10 2.95
CA VAL A 37 -1.07 -7.10 1.99
C VAL A 37 -0.91 -5.78 2.74
N ALA A 38 0.30 -5.51 3.23
CA ALA A 38 0.63 -4.32 3.99
C ALA A 38 0.82 -3.11 3.07
N VAL A 39 0.15 -2.00 3.35
CA VAL A 39 0.15 -0.82 2.49
C VAL A 39 0.69 0.40 3.24
N THR A 40 1.72 1.01 2.65
CA THR A 40 2.25 2.32 3.04
C THR A 40 1.62 3.44 2.18
N ALA A 41 1.88 4.69 2.53
CA ALA A 41 1.30 5.82 1.84
C ALA A 41 2.36 6.77 1.27
N VAL A 42 2.07 7.33 0.10
CA VAL A 42 2.86 8.40 -0.53
C VAL A 42 2.07 9.70 -0.64
N ASP A 43 2.80 10.80 -0.76
CA ASP A 43 2.26 12.12 -1.08
C ASP A 43 2.18 12.35 -2.60
N ARG A 44 1.76 13.55 -3.02
CA ARG A 44 1.64 13.95 -4.44
C ARG A 44 2.98 13.99 -5.20
N THR A 45 4.10 13.90 -4.49
CA THR A 45 5.46 13.86 -5.08
C THR A 45 6.03 12.46 -5.08
N ASP A 46 5.19 11.44 -4.85
CA ASP A 46 5.53 10.02 -4.74
C ASP A 46 6.52 9.71 -3.60
N LYS A 47 6.65 10.62 -2.63
CA LYS A 47 7.45 10.40 -1.43
C LYS A 47 6.60 9.75 -0.35
N VAL A 48 7.15 8.70 0.25
CA VAL A 48 6.47 8.02 1.34
C VAL A 48 6.31 8.97 2.53
N LEU A 49 5.13 8.95 3.15
CA LEU A 49 4.80 9.82 4.28
C LEU A 49 5.82 9.65 5.41
N ILE A 50 6.27 10.77 5.98
CA ILE A 50 7.29 10.76 7.03
C ILE A 50 6.85 9.97 8.27
N GLU A 51 5.56 10.00 8.56
CA GLU A 51 4.93 9.28 9.66
C GLU A 51 4.66 7.80 9.38
N ALA A 52 4.71 7.36 8.12
CA ALA A 52 4.38 5.97 7.78
C ALA A 52 5.44 4.99 8.31
N GLY A 53 4.98 3.84 8.82
CA GLY A 53 5.83 2.72 9.21
C GLY A 53 6.70 2.21 8.07
N ARG A 54 7.81 1.56 8.40
CA ARG A 54 8.78 0.96 7.46
C ARG A 54 9.00 -0.51 7.79
N GLY A 55 9.36 -1.30 6.79
CA GLY A 55 9.78 -2.68 7.02
C GLY A 55 9.62 -3.58 5.80
N ARG A 56 10.28 -4.73 5.84
CA ARG A 56 10.25 -5.72 4.75
C ARG A 56 8.88 -6.37 4.54
N PHE A 57 7.96 -6.20 5.50
CA PHE A 57 6.59 -6.69 5.41
C PHE A 57 5.71 -5.85 4.46
N ILE A 58 6.12 -4.61 4.11
CA ILE A 58 5.37 -3.75 3.19
C ILE A 58 5.24 -4.44 1.84
N ALA A 59 3.99 -4.53 1.36
CA ALA A 59 3.65 -5.11 0.07
C ALA A 59 3.59 -4.05 -1.03
N PHE A 60 2.90 -2.92 -0.76
CA PHE A 60 2.69 -1.84 -1.72
C PHE A 60 2.69 -0.47 -1.06
N ALA A 61 2.93 0.55 -1.88
CA ALA A 61 2.61 1.94 -1.59
C ALA A 61 1.36 2.36 -2.38
N ALA A 62 0.64 3.38 -1.91
CA ALA A 62 -0.42 4.05 -2.67
C ALA A 62 -0.58 5.50 -2.19
N PRO A 63 -1.23 6.39 -2.95
CA PRO A 63 -1.53 7.75 -2.50
C PRO A 63 -2.27 7.75 -1.16
N GLY A 64 -1.80 8.56 -0.22
CA GLY A 64 -2.38 8.65 1.12
C GLY A 64 -2.27 10.05 1.74
N ALA A 65 -1.98 11.08 0.93
CA ALA A 65 -2.02 12.48 1.34
C ALA A 65 -2.82 13.31 0.35
N ASP A 66 -3.46 14.36 0.87
CA ASP A 66 -4.31 15.28 0.08
C ASP A 66 -5.42 14.56 -0.69
N ILE A 67 -5.96 13.49 -0.10
CA ILE A 67 -7.09 12.74 -0.65
C ILE A 67 -8.37 13.37 -0.12
N GLU A 68 -9.28 13.72 -1.01
CA GLU A 68 -10.61 14.19 -0.63
C GLU A 68 -11.45 13.01 -0.14
N ALA A 69 -11.77 12.98 1.14
CA ALA A 69 -12.62 11.96 1.75
C ALA A 69 -13.86 12.58 2.38
N ALA A 70 -14.93 11.78 2.47
CA ALA A 70 -16.17 12.20 3.11
C ALA A 70 -15.92 12.65 4.54
N SER A 71 -16.50 13.79 4.92
CA SER A 71 -16.30 14.45 6.20
C SER A 71 -17.63 14.82 6.86
N LEU A 72 -17.66 14.83 8.21
CA LEU A 72 -18.81 15.30 8.99
C LEU A 72 -18.73 16.82 9.20
N PRO A 73 -19.89 17.53 9.30
CA PRO A 73 -21.26 17.00 9.20
C PRO A 73 -21.70 16.68 7.77
N SER A 74 -21.03 17.21 6.75
CA SER A 74 -21.32 16.98 5.32
C SER A 74 -20.15 17.45 4.45
N GLY A 75 -20.03 16.89 3.24
CA GLY A 75 -19.03 17.29 2.24
C GLY A 75 -17.78 16.43 2.27
N TYR A 76 -16.67 17.03 1.83
CA TYR A 76 -15.37 16.38 1.71
C TYR A 76 -14.30 17.24 2.37
N SER A 77 -13.27 16.60 2.87
CA SER A 77 -12.08 17.28 3.38
C SER A 77 -10.81 16.50 3.01
N PRO A 78 -9.66 17.19 2.82
CA PRO A 78 -8.41 16.52 2.57
C PRO A 78 -7.99 15.71 3.79
N VAL A 79 -7.60 14.46 3.54
CA VAL A 79 -7.15 13.51 4.57
C VAL A 79 -5.73 13.04 4.28
N ARG A 80 -5.06 12.51 5.32
CA ARG A 80 -3.69 12.03 5.27
C ARG A 80 -3.49 10.81 6.15
N GLY A 81 -2.77 9.82 5.65
CA GLY A 81 -2.37 8.62 6.38
C GLY A 81 -2.43 7.34 5.56
N THR A 82 -1.75 6.31 6.06
CA THR A 82 -1.71 4.98 5.43
C THR A 82 -3.08 4.31 5.36
N SER A 83 -4.01 4.72 6.23
CA SER A 83 -5.40 4.24 6.23
C SER A 83 -6.18 4.62 4.97
N PHE A 84 -5.77 5.68 4.26
CA PHE A 84 -6.38 6.12 3.01
C PHE A 84 -5.71 5.50 1.77
N ALA A 85 -4.49 5.03 1.90
CA ALA A 85 -3.78 4.28 0.87
C ALA A 85 -4.26 2.82 0.78
N ALA A 86 -4.55 2.19 1.90
CA ALA A 86 -4.99 0.79 1.95
C ALA A 86 -6.22 0.48 1.08
N PRO A 87 -7.32 1.27 1.09
CA PRO A 87 -8.49 1.02 0.24
C PRO A 87 -8.20 1.14 -1.26
N ILE A 88 -7.20 1.94 -1.67
CA ILE A 88 -6.78 2.03 -3.08
C ILE A 88 -6.21 0.69 -3.55
N VAL A 89 -5.31 0.09 -2.76
CA VAL A 89 -4.77 -1.24 -3.06
C VAL A 89 -5.85 -2.31 -3.00
N ALA A 90 -6.74 -2.25 -1.99
CA ALA A 90 -7.84 -3.19 -1.86
C ALA A 90 -8.77 -3.16 -3.07
N SER A 91 -9.14 -1.96 -3.55
CA SER A 91 -10.00 -1.81 -4.74
C SER A 91 -9.36 -2.39 -6.01
N ARG A 92 -8.05 -2.24 -6.18
CA ARG A 92 -7.33 -2.82 -7.32
C ARG A 92 -7.29 -4.34 -7.27
N LEU A 93 -7.03 -4.90 -6.09
CA LEU A 93 -7.06 -6.36 -5.89
C LEU A 93 -8.46 -6.96 -6.12
N THR A 94 -9.53 -6.22 -5.79
CA THR A 94 -10.92 -6.66 -6.03
C THR A 94 -11.21 -6.85 -7.51
N LEU A 95 -10.56 -6.09 -8.40
CA LEU A 95 -10.70 -6.26 -9.85
C LEU A 95 -9.97 -7.50 -10.39
N LEU A 96 -9.03 -8.06 -9.62
CA LEU A 96 -8.19 -9.19 -10.01
C LEU A 96 -8.61 -10.51 -9.31
N LEU A 97 -9.49 -10.43 -8.32
CA LEU A 97 -9.92 -11.58 -7.51
C LEU A 97 -11.43 -11.60 -7.35
N GLU A 98 -12.13 -12.40 -8.14
CA GLU A 98 -13.60 -12.52 -8.10
C GLU A 98 -14.13 -13.26 -6.86
N ARG A 99 -13.36 -14.22 -6.37
CA ARG A 99 -13.70 -15.03 -5.19
C ARG A 99 -12.45 -15.47 -4.44
N ALA A 100 -12.62 -15.79 -3.16
CA ALA A 100 -11.54 -16.33 -2.35
C ALA A 100 -11.05 -17.68 -2.90
N ASP A 101 -9.79 -17.71 -3.34
CA ASP A 101 -9.07 -18.87 -3.84
C ASP A 101 -7.57 -18.62 -3.61
N PRO A 102 -6.83 -19.54 -2.95
CA PRO A 102 -5.43 -19.29 -2.58
C PRO A 102 -4.50 -19.08 -3.78
N ILE A 103 -4.74 -19.79 -4.88
CA ILE A 103 -3.91 -19.68 -6.10
C ILE A 103 -4.23 -18.36 -6.82
N ALA A 104 -5.51 -18.04 -6.95
CA ALA A 104 -5.96 -16.78 -7.57
C ALA A 104 -5.53 -15.57 -6.75
N ALA A 105 -5.58 -15.63 -5.42
CA ALA A 105 -5.10 -14.58 -4.54
C ALA A 105 -3.60 -14.29 -4.74
N GLY A 106 -2.77 -15.34 -4.80
CA GLY A 106 -1.34 -15.19 -5.09
C GLY A 106 -1.07 -14.56 -6.47
N ARG A 107 -1.83 -14.99 -7.49
CA ARG A 107 -1.74 -14.40 -8.84
C ARG A 107 -2.15 -12.92 -8.85
N ALA A 108 -3.24 -12.56 -8.20
CA ALA A 108 -3.72 -11.19 -8.13
C ALA A 108 -2.68 -10.24 -7.50
N VAL A 109 -2.02 -10.67 -6.41
CA VAL A 109 -0.95 -9.90 -5.77
C VAL A 109 0.27 -9.76 -6.69
N ASN A 110 0.68 -10.81 -7.39
CA ASN A 110 1.81 -10.78 -8.32
C ASN A 110 1.51 -9.92 -9.55
N GLU A 111 0.30 -9.99 -10.09
CA GLU A 111 -0.14 -9.14 -11.20
C GLU A 111 -0.14 -7.66 -10.80
N LEU A 112 -0.68 -7.35 -9.62
CA LEU A 112 -0.64 -5.99 -9.10
C LEU A 112 0.80 -5.50 -8.87
N ALA A 113 1.72 -6.37 -8.40
CA ALA A 113 3.12 -6.05 -8.22
C ALA A 113 3.83 -5.73 -9.55
N THR A 114 3.47 -6.44 -10.62
CA THR A 114 4.00 -6.17 -11.97
C THR A 114 3.49 -4.84 -12.54
N ALA A 115 2.27 -4.45 -12.18
CA ALA A 115 1.64 -3.21 -12.65
C ALA A 115 1.97 -1.98 -11.79
N ALA A 116 2.52 -2.16 -10.60
CA ALA A 116 2.89 -1.08 -9.69
C ALA A 116 4.08 -0.27 -10.22
N VAL A 117 4.06 1.04 -9.96
CA VAL A 117 5.18 1.93 -10.32
C VAL A 117 6.33 1.71 -9.33
N ASP A 118 7.46 1.20 -9.80
CA ASP A 118 8.65 0.98 -8.97
C ASP A 118 9.21 2.33 -8.50
N LEU A 119 9.18 2.54 -7.19
CA LEU A 119 9.65 3.74 -6.52
C LEU A 119 10.76 3.38 -5.52
N GLY A 120 11.70 4.31 -5.33
CA GLY A 120 12.80 4.13 -4.40
C GLY A 120 13.93 3.29 -4.99
N ARG A 121 14.35 2.23 -4.32
CA ARG A 121 15.36 1.30 -4.84
C ARG A 121 14.73 0.38 -5.87
N PRO A 122 15.44 0.06 -6.96
CA PRO A 122 14.92 -0.87 -7.97
C PRO A 122 14.45 -2.20 -7.36
N GLY A 123 13.23 -2.60 -7.72
CA GLY A 123 12.57 -3.79 -7.19
C GLY A 123 12.00 -3.59 -5.78
N ARG A 124 11.60 -4.70 -5.16
CA ARG A 124 10.97 -4.64 -3.83
C ARG A 124 11.91 -4.10 -2.76
N ASP A 125 11.46 -3.06 -2.04
CA ASP A 125 12.21 -2.45 -0.96
C ASP A 125 11.38 -2.28 0.35
N PRO A 126 12.02 -1.97 1.52
CA PRO A 126 11.31 -1.86 2.80
C PRO A 126 10.56 -0.54 2.98
N VAL A 127 10.52 0.33 1.98
CA VAL A 127 9.89 1.65 2.01
C VAL A 127 8.63 1.68 1.16
N TYR A 128 8.70 1.19 -0.09
CA TYR A 128 7.61 1.20 -1.07
C TYR A 128 7.03 -0.19 -1.35
N GLY A 129 7.62 -1.26 -0.80
CA GLY A 129 7.23 -2.63 -1.13
C GLY A 129 7.57 -2.98 -2.58
N ASN A 130 6.59 -3.50 -3.33
CA ASN A 130 6.73 -3.79 -4.77
C ASN A 130 6.49 -2.55 -5.65
N GLY A 131 6.24 -1.38 -5.05
CA GLY A 131 5.98 -0.14 -5.78
C GLY A 131 4.63 0.49 -5.45
N CYS A 132 4.31 1.58 -6.14
CA CYS A 132 3.12 2.38 -5.91
C CYS A 132 1.96 1.97 -6.82
N VAL A 133 0.82 1.68 -6.21
CA VAL A 133 -0.46 1.40 -6.86
C VAL A 133 -1.26 2.70 -6.96
N GLY A 134 -1.58 3.13 -8.17
CA GLY A 134 -2.33 4.37 -8.41
C GLY A 134 -1.46 5.63 -8.53
N CYS A 135 -0.14 5.51 -8.49
CA CYS A 135 0.77 6.59 -8.87
C CYS A 135 0.88 6.73 -10.39
N ALA A 136 1.13 7.94 -10.88
CA ALA A 136 1.29 8.19 -12.31
C ALA A 136 2.72 7.81 -12.76
N ILE A 137 2.84 7.10 -13.89
CA ILE A 137 4.12 6.66 -14.47
C ILE A 137 5.08 7.85 -14.81
N GLY A 138 4.59 9.10 -14.77
CA GLY A 138 5.37 10.28 -15.16
C GLY A 138 6.17 10.98 -14.05
N ASN A 139 5.87 10.72 -12.79
CA ASN A 139 6.51 11.45 -11.67
C ASN A 139 7.88 10.86 -11.26
N ALA A 140 8.11 9.58 -11.51
CA ALA A 140 9.38 8.92 -11.17
C ALA A 140 10.58 9.50 -11.95
N ALA A 141 10.35 9.97 -13.20
CA ALA A 141 11.42 10.55 -14.03
C ALA A 141 11.81 12.00 -13.65
N ALA A 142 10.95 12.74 -12.96
CA ALA A 142 11.20 14.12 -12.59
C ALA A 142 12.14 14.27 -11.37
N GLY A 143 12.27 13.24 -10.56
CA GLY A 143 13.15 13.21 -9.38
C GLY A 143 14.64 13.00 -9.70
N ALA A 144 14.96 12.33 -10.80
CA ALA A 144 16.35 12.02 -11.19
C ALA A 144 17.07 13.17 -11.91
N ALA A 145 16.36 14.22 -12.35
CA ALA A 145 16.91 15.33 -13.14
C ALA A 145 17.27 16.58 -12.32
N ARG A 146 17.25 16.55 -10.99
CA ARG A 146 17.53 17.70 -10.11
C ARG A 146 18.73 17.53 -9.19
N THR A 147 19.79 16.87 -9.66
CA THR A 147 21.11 16.91 -9.02
C THR A 147 22.14 17.36 -10.03
N HIS A 148 22.23 18.67 -10.19
CA HIS A 148 23.42 19.39 -10.64
C HIS A 148 23.54 20.69 -9.86
#